data_073e453431a53b37d272021377fa523c
#
_entry.id   073e453431a53b37d272021377fa523c
#
_cell.length_a   1.000
_cell.length_b   1.000
_cell.length_c   1.000
_cell.angle_alpha   90.00
_cell.angle_beta   90.00
_cell.angle_gamma   90.00
#
_symmetry.space_group_name_H-M   'P 1'
#
loop_
_entity.id
_entity.type
_entity.pdbx_description
1 polymer ?
#
loop_
_entity_poly.entity_id
_entity_poly.type
_entity_poly.pdbx_seq_one_letter_code
_entity_poly.pdbx_strand_id
1 'polypeptide(L)'
;YRYRDPILDETTAVLAITQSGETVDTLAAMEEARDKGALLWSIVNAIGSQAMRTADGHITMNAGPEIGVASTKAFTTSIVDQYLLAIYLGQLRGTIDAEQRRQLVRDVARLPALIGDVLDDDARLHELAGELYPYTDFLYLGRGINYPIALEGALKLKEISYIHAEGYPAGEMKHGPIALIDENMPVLAIALQDDLYEK
;
A
#
# COMPACT_ATOMS: atom_id res chain seq x y z
N TYR A 1 0.78 16.31 -4.09
CA TYR A 1 2.00 16.96 -3.65
C TYR A 1 2.41 18.07 -4.61
N ARG A 2 2.63 17.76 -5.88
CA ARG A 2 3.12 18.67 -6.93
C ARG A 2 2.30 19.97 -7.10
N TYR A 3 1.00 19.95 -6.82
CA TYR A 3 0.09 21.11 -6.99
C TYR A 3 -0.28 21.76 -5.66
N ARG A 4 0.35 21.36 -4.58
CA ARG A 4 0.22 21.98 -3.26
C ARG A 4 1.56 22.59 -2.90
N ASP A 5 1.55 23.61 -2.10
CA ASP A 5 2.75 24.17 -1.51
C ASP A 5 2.96 23.56 -0.10
N PRO A 6 3.60 22.38 0.01
CA PRO A 6 3.75 21.70 1.28
C PRO A 6 4.66 22.52 2.20
N ILE A 7 4.29 22.57 3.46
CA ILE A 7 5.10 23.24 4.51
C ILE A 7 6.22 22.26 4.88
N LEU A 8 7.41 22.51 4.36
CA LEU A 8 8.62 21.74 4.60
C LEU A 8 9.77 22.67 4.96
N ASP A 9 10.70 22.16 5.76
CA ASP A 9 11.93 22.84 6.18
C ASP A 9 13.03 21.81 6.53
N GLU A 10 14.16 22.28 7.02
CA GLU A 10 15.30 21.45 7.44
C GLU A 10 15.00 20.50 8.62
N THR A 11 13.86 20.66 9.29
CA THR A 11 13.42 19.74 10.37
C THR A 11 12.50 18.63 9.87
N THR A 12 12.16 18.66 8.58
CA THR A 12 11.25 17.71 7.94
C THR A 12 12.02 16.59 7.25
N ALA A 13 11.56 15.35 7.43
CA ALA A 13 12.00 14.21 6.64
C ALA A 13 10.90 13.81 5.64
N VAL A 14 11.25 13.68 4.38
CA VAL A 14 10.37 13.20 3.31
C VAL A 14 10.81 11.82 2.86
N LEU A 15 9.90 10.86 2.90
CA LEU A 15 10.10 9.49 2.44
C LEU A 15 9.34 9.27 1.13
N ALA A 16 10.06 9.14 0.03
CA ALA A 16 9.50 8.79 -1.26
C ALA A 16 9.43 7.27 -1.41
N ILE A 17 8.25 6.74 -1.75
CA ILE A 17 8.03 5.31 -1.96
C ILE A 17 7.70 5.12 -3.43
N THR A 18 8.52 4.34 -4.14
CA THR A 18 8.39 4.17 -5.59
C THR A 18 8.96 2.82 -6.04
N GLN A 19 8.31 2.18 -6.99
CA GLN A 19 8.80 0.90 -7.53
C GLN A 19 9.94 1.12 -8.52
N SER A 20 9.72 1.88 -9.60
CA SER A 20 10.71 2.13 -10.65
C SER A 20 11.74 3.19 -10.27
N GLY A 21 11.36 4.13 -9.41
CA GLY A 21 12.19 5.28 -9.09
C GLY A 21 12.37 6.30 -10.22
N GLU A 22 11.53 6.20 -11.26
CA GLU A 22 11.59 7.06 -12.46
C GLU A 22 10.26 7.80 -12.72
N THR A 23 9.30 7.70 -11.80
CA THR A 23 7.99 8.35 -11.95
C THR A 23 8.14 9.87 -11.81
N VAL A 24 7.78 10.60 -12.85
CA VAL A 24 7.99 12.06 -12.97
C VAL A 24 7.38 12.83 -11.78
N ASP A 25 6.14 12.50 -11.39
CA ASP A 25 5.49 13.19 -10.27
C ASP A 25 6.15 12.90 -8.92
N THR A 26 6.66 11.68 -8.72
CA THR A 26 7.44 11.34 -7.52
C THR A 26 8.75 12.11 -7.50
N LEU A 27 9.48 12.15 -8.62
CA LEU A 27 10.75 12.88 -8.73
C LEU A 27 10.56 14.37 -8.52
N ALA A 28 9.52 14.98 -9.11
CA ALA A 28 9.20 16.38 -8.89
C ALA A 28 8.87 16.70 -7.40
N ALA A 29 8.17 15.78 -6.72
CA ALA A 29 7.93 15.92 -5.28
C ALA A 29 9.22 15.81 -4.45
N MET A 30 10.15 14.96 -4.87
CA MET A 30 11.46 14.82 -4.24
C MET A 30 12.33 16.06 -4.44
N GLU A 31 12.33 16.63 -5.65
CA GLU A 31 13.05 17.90 -5.96
C GLU A 31 12.51 19.05 -5.12
N GLU A 32 11.18 19.22 -5.06
CA GLU A 32 10.58 20.26 -4.23
C GLU A 32 10.93 20.10 -2.74
N ALA A 33 10.95 18.88 -2.23
CA ALA A 33 11.34 18.61 -0.85
C ALA A 33 12.79 19.00 -0.60
N ARG A 34 13.69 18.72 -1.54
CA ARG A 34 15.10 19.10 -1.47
C ARG A 34 15.28 20.60 -1.51
N ASP A 35 14.60 21.31 -2.41
CA ASP A 35 14.69 22.76 -2.57
C ASP A 35 14.22 23.49 -1.30
N LYS A 36 13.32 22.88 -0.53
CA LYS A 36 12.87 23.38 0.77
C LYS A 36 13.75 22.94 1.95
N GLY A 37 14.83 22.22 1.69
CA GLY A 37 15.82 21.82 2.70
C GLY A 37 15.45 20.59 3.52
N ALA A 38 14.40 19.84 3.15
CA ALA A 38 14.00 18.64 3.86
C ALA A 38 15.00 17.48 3.64
N LEU A 39 15.18 16.65 4.68
CA LEU A 39 15.92 15.39 4.58
C LEU A 39 15.14 14.42 3.68
N LEU A 40 15.77 13.90 2.64
CA LEU A 40 15.11 13.11 1.62
C LEU A 40 15.54 11.64 1.66
N TRP A 41 14.58 10.75 1.90
CA TRP A 41 14.80 9.30 1.84
C TRP A 41 13.90 8.64 0.79
N SER A 42 14.33 7.49 0.26
CA SER A 42 13.51 6.70 -0.65
C SER A 42 13.43 5.22 -0.25
N ILE A 43 12.24 4.62 -0.46
CA ILE A 43 12.05 3.18 -0.54
C ILE A 43 11.84 2.87 -2.02
N VAL A 44 12.74 2.10 -2.63
CA VAL A 44 12.76 1.91 -4.08
C VAL A 44 13.14 0.49 -4.46
N ASN A 45 12.49 -0.05 -5.50
CA ASN A 45 12.80 -1.39 -5.99
C ASN A 45 13.91 -1.40 -7.07
N ALA A 46 13.89 -0.44 -7.99
CA ALA A 46 14.88 -0.38 -9.07
C ALA A 46 16.20 0.23 -8.59
N ILE A 47 17.22 -0.62 -8.52
CA ILE A 47 18.58 -0.22 -8.12
C ILE A 47 19.17 0.72 -9.17
N GLY A 48 19.80 1.82 -8.73
CA GLY A 48 20.41 2.82 -9.59
C GLY A 48 19.42 3.79 -10.25
N SER A 49 18.15 3.76 -9.87
CA SER A 49 17.13 4.69 -10.36
C SER A 49 17.38 6.14 -9.94
N GLN A 50 16.70 7.08 -10.59
CA GLN A 50 16.83 8.50 -10.28
C GLN A 50 16.42 8.81 -8.85
N ALA A 51 15.31 8.24 -8.35
CA ALA A 51 14.90 8.41 -6.96
C ALA A 51 15.97 7.96 -5.96
N MET A 52 16.63 6.82 -6.23
CA MET A 52 17.73 6.32 -5.40
C MET A 52 18.93 7.28 -5.39
N ARG A 53 19.29 7.85 -6.55
CA ARG A 53 20.41 8.78 -6.66
C ARG A 53 20.10 10.16 -6.10
N THR A 54 18.81 10.55 -6.12
CA THR A 54 18.36 11.86 -5.64
C THR A 54 18.25 11.89 -4.10
N ALA A 55 17.89 10.79 -3.46
CA ALA A 55 17.72 10.74 -2.01
C ALA A 55 19.05 10.80 -1.24
N ASP A 56 19.03 11.35 -0.03
CA ASP A 56 20.15 11.35 0.91
C ASP A 56 20.42 9.95 1.47
N GLY A 57 19.39 9.11 1.50
CA GLY A 57 19.46 7.70 1.87
C GLY A 57 18.34 6.89 1.24
N HIS A 58 18.51 5.58 1.16
CA HIS A 58 17.52 4.72 0.55
C HIS A 58 17.42 3.34 1.22
N ILE A 59 16.25 2.73 1.05
CA ILE A 59 15.96 1.33 1.36
C ILE A 59 15.59 0.65 0.05
N THR A 60 16.18 -0.52 -0.23
CA THR A 60 15.86 -1.31 -1.42
C THR A 60 14.84 -2.39 -1.10
N MET A 61 13.73 -2.43 -1.85
CA MET A 61 12.65 -3.40 -1.62
C MET A 61 13.07 -4.84 -1.89
N ASN A 62 14.06 -5.07 -2.76
CA ASN A 62 14.51 -6.38 -3.18
C ASN A 62 13.39 -7.31 -3.70
N ALA A 63 12.31 -6.73 -4.23
CA ALA A 63 11.17 -7.49 -4.76
C ALA A 63 11.47 -8.19 -6.10
N GLY A 64 12.62 -7.93 -6.69
CA GLY A 64 12.94 -8.36 -8.05
C GLY A 64 12.15 -7.57 -9.11
N PRO A 65 12.25 -7.92 -10.39
CA PRO A 65 11.55 -7.19 -11.45
C PRO A 65 10.03 -7.39 -11.35
N GLU A 66 9.27 -6.31 -11.39
CA GLU A 66 7.83 -6.34 -11.58
C GLU A 66 7.54 -6.61 -13.06
N ILE A 67 6.79 -7.65 -13.37
CA ILE A 67 6.58 -8.09 -14.76
C ILE A 67 5.29 -7.51 -15.33
N GLY A 68 4.24 -7.44 -14.53
CA GLY A 68 2.97 -6.82 -14.91
C GLY A 68 3.00 -5.30 -14.77
N VAL A 69 2.06 -4.63 -15.44
CA VAL A 69 1.85 -3.18 -15.27
C VAL A 69 1.34 -2.87 -13.86
N ALA A 70 0.45 -3.71 -13.36
CA ALA A 70 -0.07 -3.59 -12.00
C ALA A 70 0.99 -4.01 -10.97
N SER A 71 1.32 -3.10 -10.05
CA SER A 71 2.23 -3.41 -8.95
C SER A 71 1.56 -4.40 -7.98
N THR A 72 2.24 -5.51 -7.70
CA THR A 72 1.76 -6.55 -6.77
C THR A 72 2.77 -6.78 -5.65
N LYS A 73 3.83 -7.54 -5.91
CA LYS A 73 4.87 -7.83 -4.91
C LYS A 73 5.62 -6.57 -4.45
N ALA A 74 5.83 -5.58 -5.33
CA ALA A 74 6.47 -4.32 -4.94
C ALA A 74 5.58 -3.51 -3.99
N PHE A 75 4.26 -3.54 -4.13
CA PHE A 75 3.32 -2.97 -3.16
C PHE A 75 3.50 -3.64 -1.79
N THR A 76 3.44 -4.97 -1.71
CA THR A 76 3.59 -5.72 -0.46
C THR A 76 4.94 -5.48 0.20
N THR A 77 6.03 -5.54 -0.57
CA THR A 77 7.38 -5.31 -0.03
C THR A 77 7.58 -3.88 0.45
N SER A 78 7.01 -2.88 -0.22
CA SER A 78 7.08 -1.49 0.25
C SER A 78 6.40 -1.30 1.61
N ILE A 79 5.29 -2.00 1.87
CA ILE A 79 4.63 -1.99 3.19
C ILE A 79 5.52 -2.66 4.23
N VAL A 80 6.16 -3.79 3.90
CA VAL A 80 7.08 -4.48 4.81
C VAL A 80 8.28 -3.60 5.16
N ASP A 81 8.86 -2.90 4.18
CA ASP A 81 9.97 -1.98 4.42
C ASP A 81 9.58 -0.83 5.34
N GLN A 82 8.38 -0.27 5.15
CA GLN A 82 7.86 0.77 6.06
C GLN A 82 7.65 0.21 7.48
N TYR A 83 7.17 -1.02 7.59
CA TYR A 83 7.00 -1.71 8.88
C TYR A 83 8.36 -1.89 9.59
N LEU A 84 9.37 -2.36 8.87
CA LEU A 84 10.73 -2.51 9.39
C LEU A 84 11.34 -1.16 9.78
N LEU A 85 11.12 -0.12 8.97
CA LEU A 85 11.56 1.24 9.29
C LEU A 85 10.88 1.76 10.55
N ALA A 86 9.57 1.53 10.72
CA ALA A 86 8.83 1.94 11.91
C ALA A 86 9.35 1.23 13.17
N ILE A 87 9.63 -0.08 13.10
CA ILE A 87 10.23 -0.84 14.21
C ILE A 87 11.62 -0.27 14.55
N TYR A 88 12.44 0.01 13.56
CA TYR A 88 13.77 0.57 13.75
C TYR A 88 13.73 1.95 14.41
N LEU A 89 12.89 2.85 13.91
CA LEU A 89 12.70 4.19 14.47
C LEU A 89 12.10 4.12 15.89
N GLY A 90 11.16 3.21 16.12
CA GLY A 90 10.60 2.97 17.46
C GLY A 90 11.66 2.53 18.47
N GLN A 91 12.59 1.66 18.03
CA GLN A 91 13.74 1.25 18.84
C GLN A 91 14.66 2.44 19.16
N LEU A 92 15.03 3.24 18.16
CA LEU A 92 15.92 4.40 18.33
C LEU A 92 15.32 5.45 19.25
N ARG A 93 14.00 5.66 19.18
CA ARG A 93 13.28 6.63 20.00
C ARG A 93 12.89 6.09 21.38
N GLY A 94 13.10 4.81 21.64
CA GLY A 94 12.71 4.17 22.90
C GLY A 94 11.20 4.09 23.11
N THR A 95 10.39 4.13 22.03
CA THR A 95 8.92 4.04 22.08
C THR A 95 8.41 2.58 22.07
N ILE A 96 9.28 1.64 21.75
CA ILE A 96 9.03 0.19 21.87
C ILE A 96 10.15 -0.42 22.70
N ASP A 97 9.80 -1.36 23.56
CA ASP A 97 10.77 -2.13 24.34
C ASP A 97 11.37 -3.32 23.56
N ALA A 98 12.34 -3.98 24.18
CA ALA A 98 13.05 -5.09 23.53
C ALA A 98 12.14 -6.32 23.27
N GLU A 99 11.11 -6.56 24.07
CA GLU A 99 10.19 -7.68 23.88
C GLU A 99 9.20 -7.37 22.76
N GLN A 100 8.61 -6.19 22.76
CA GLN A 100 7.74 -5.70 21.68
C GLN A 100 8.47 -5.76 20.33
N ARG A 101 9.71 -5.28 20.28
CA ARG A 101 10.53 -5.35 19.06
C ARG A 101 10.72 -6.78 18.59
N ARG A 102 11.10 -7.70 19.49
CA ARG A 102 11.28 -9.11 19.12
C ARG A 102 9.99 -9.72 18.59
N GLN A 103 8.85 -9.40 19.18
CA GLN A 103 7.56 -9.88 18.73
C GLN A 103 7.23 -9.37 17.32
N LEU A 104 7.35 -8.05 17.09
CA LEU A 104 7.09 -7.44 15.79
C LEU A 104 7.98 -8.01 14.67
N VAL A 105 9.28 -8.24 14.96
CA VAL A 105 10.20 -8.87 14.00
C VAL A 105 9.79 -10.32 13.71
N ARG A 106 9.39 -11.11 14.74
CA ARG A 106 8.88 -12.47 14.53
C ARG A 106 7.63 -12.49 13.66
N ASP A 107 6.72 -11.53 13.86
CA ASP A 107 5.49 -11.44 13.08
C ASP A 107 5.78 -11.12 11.61
N VAL A 108 6.68 -10.18 11.34
CA VAL A 108 7.15 -9.90 9.97
C VAL A 108 7.82 -11.13 9.34
N ALA A 109 8.64 -11.87 10.09
CA ALA A 109 9.32 -13.06 9.59
C ALA A 109 8.36 -14.22 9.21
N ARG A 110 7.10 -14.20 9.68
CA ARG A 110 6.07 -15.17 9.30
C ARG A 110 5.36 -14.85 8.00
N LEU A 111 5.43 -13.60 7.53
CA LEU A 111 4.70 -13.15 6.34
C LEU A 111 4.93 -14.02 5.10
N PRO A 112 6.16 -14.47 4.77
CA PRO A 112 6.37 -15.32 3.59
C PRO A 112 5.54 -16.60 3.62
N ALA A 113 5.43 -17.26 4.79
CA ALA A 113 4.62 -18.47 4.93
C ALA A 113 3.13 -18.17 4.80
N LEU A 114 2.64 -17.10 5.45
CA LEU A 114 1.24 -16.69 5.37
C LEU A 114 0.83 -16.27 3.95
N ILE A 115 1.72 -15.61 3.21
CA ILE A 115 1.49 -15.28 1.79
C ILE A 115 1.46 -16.56 0.95
N GLY A 116 2.34 -17.52 1.24
CA GLY A 116 2.32 -18.83 0.58
C GLY A 116 0.98 -19.53 0.76
N ASP A 117 0.46 -19.59 1.99
CA ASP A 117 -0.86 -20.19 2.30
C ASP A 117 -2.00 -19.53 1.50
N VAL A 118 -1.96 -18.20 1.33
CA VAL A 118 -2.96 -17.48 0.51
C VAL A 118 -2.82 -17.82 -0.98
N LEU A 119 -1.60 -17.95 -1.49
CA LEU A 119 -1.34 -18.29 -2.89
C LEU A 119 -1.71 -19.73 -3.22
N ASP A 120 -1.70 -20.62 -2.25
CA ASP A 120 -2.08 -22.04 -2.42
C ASP A 120 -3.63 -22.22 -2.53
N ASP A 121 -4.43 -21.19 -2.23
CA ASP A 121 -5.92 -21.22 -2.34
C ASP A 121 -6.42 -20.81 -3.75
N ASP A 122 -5.66 -21.14 -4.80
CA ASP A 122 -5.92 -20.76 -6.18
C ASP A 122 -7.26 -21.30 -6.70
N ALA A 123 -7.62 -22.52 -6.34
CA ALA A 123 -8.87 -23.15 -6.79
C ALA A 123 -10.12 -22.36 -6.34
N ARG A 124 -10.15 -21.91 -5.08
CA ARG A 124 -11.24 -21.11 -4.53
C ARG A 124 -11.31 -19.72 -5.18
N LEU A 125 -10.15 -19.09 -5.37
CA LEU A 125 -10.09 -17.79 -6.04
C LEU A 125 -10.56 -17.88 -7.49
N HIS A 126 -10.24 -18.98 -8.18
CA HIS A 126 -10.70 -19.23 -9.54
C HIS A 126 -12.22 -19.42 -9.62
N GLU A 127 -12.81 -20.19 -8.69
CA GLU A 127 -14.26 -20.36 -8.58
C GLU A 127 -14.96 -19.02 -8.36
N LEU A 128 -14.50 -18.23 -7.37
CA LEU A 128 -15.04 -16.91 -7.09
C LEU A 128 -14.92 -15.96 -8.28
N ALA A 129 -13.79 -15.96 -8.98
CA ALA A 129 -13.61 -15.18 -10.19
C ALA A 129 -14.61 -15.57 -11.29
N GLY A 130 -14.93 -16.86 -11.43
CA GLY A 130 -15.96 -17.36 -12.35
C GLY A 130 -17.36 -16.87 -12.01
N GLU A 131 -17.70 -16.78 -10.72
CA GLU A 131 -18.98 -16.24 -10.26
C GLU A 131 -19.07 -14.72 -10.50
N LEU A 132 -17.97 -14.01 -10.30
CA LEU A 132 -17.91 -12.55 -10.39
C LEU A 132 -17.66 -12.02 -11.81
N TYR A 133 -17.23 -12.88 -12.74
CA TYR A 133 -16.89 -12.52 -14.11
C TYR A 133 -17.99 -11.75 -14.89
N PRO A 134 -19.32 -12.01 -14.69
CA PRO A 134 -20.37 -11.28 -15.42
C PRO A 134 -20.54 -9.82 -15.03
N TYR A 135 -20.01 -9.40 -13.89
CA TYR A 135 -20.21 -8.05 -13.36
C TYR A 135 -19.21 -7.05 -13.93
N THR A 136 -19.66 -5.81 -14.12
CA THR A 136 -18.89 -4.71 -14.74
C THR A 136 -18.51 -3.62 -13.76
N ASP A 137 -19.07 -3.66 -12.55
CA ASP A 137 -18.86 -2.65 -11.52
C ASP A 137 -18.67 -3.30 -10.17
N PHE A 138 -17.74 -2.76 -9.36
CA PHE A 138 -17.38 -3.32 -8.07
C PHE A 138 -17.17 -2.24 -7.03
N LEU A 139 -17.63 -2.49 -5.80
CA LEU A 139 -17.25 -1.69 -4.63
C LEU A 139 -16.31 -2.47 -3.72
N TYR A 140 -15.24 -1.81 -3.29
CA TYR A 140 -14.30 -2.31 -2.31
C TYR A 140 -14.42 -1.50 -1.03
N LEU A 141 -14.70 -2.15 0.08
CA LEU A 141 -14.92 -1.50 1.37
C LEU A 141 -13.82 -1.84 2.36
N GLY A 142 -13.31 -0.83 3.03
CA GLY A 142 -12.38 -0.99 4.13
C GLY A 142 -12.65 0.03 5.23
N ARG A 143 -12.26 -0.29 6.46
CA ARG A 143 -12.36 0.61 7.61
C ARG A 143 -10.98 0.82 8.22
N GLY A 144 -10.69 2.04 8.69
CA GLY A 144 -9.37 2.36 9.26
C GLY A 144 -8.23 2.04 8.29
N ILE A 145 -7.25 1.28 8.73
CA ILE A 145 -6.10 0.87 7.92
C ILE A 145 -6.45 -0.04 6.74
N ASN A 146 -7.63 -0.66 6.74
CA ASN A 146 -8.10 -1.49 5.64
C ASN A 146 -8.68 -0.68 4.47
N TYR A 147 -8.99 0.59 4.66
CA TYR A 147 -9.47 1.44 3.57
C TYR A 147 -8.43 1.66 2.46
N PRO A 148 -7.17 2.03 2.73
CA PRO A 148 -6.13 2.05 1.71
C PRO A 148 -5.94 0.73 0.97
N ILE A 149 -6.13 -0.41 1.64
CA ILE A 149 -6.06 -1.74 1.01
C ILE A 149 -7.25 -1.97 0.07
N ALA A 150 -8.45 -1.51 0.45
CA ALA A 150 -9.62 -1.54 -0.43
C ALA A 150 -9.41 -0.67 -1.70
N LEU A 151 -8.80 0.51 -1.57
CA LEU A 151 -8.41 1.35 -2.70
C LEU A 151 -7.42 0.63 -3.63
N GLU A 152 -6.42 -0.04 -3.07
CA GLU A 152 -5.43 -0.80 -3.84
C GLU A 152 -6.09 -1.99 -4.56
N GLY A 153 -6.99 -2.73 -3.90
CA GLY A 153 -7.76 -3.81 -4.51
C GLY A 153 -8.59 -3.32 -5.71
N ALA A 154 -9.33 -2.22 -5.53
CA ALA A 154 -10.08 -1.59 -6.61
C ALA A 154 -9.17 -1.13 -7.76
N LEU A 155 -7.99 -0.59 -7.46
CA LEU A 155 -6.99 -0.21 -8.46
C LEU A 155 -6.50 -1.44 -9.23
N LYS A 156 -6.17 -2.54 -8.55
CA LYS A 156 -5.70 -3.77 -9.20
C LYS A 156 -6.76 -4.34 -10.15
N LEU A 157 -8.02 -4.36 -9.74
CA LEU A 157 -9.10 -4.82 -10.62
C LEU A 157 -9.21 -3.95 -11.88
N LYS A 158 -9.18 -2.62 -11.74
CA LYS A 158 -9.20 -1.70 -12.89
C LYS A 158 -8.02 -1.89 -13.84
N GLU A 159 -6.81 -2.00 -13.30
CA GLU A 159 -5.58 -2.11 -14.10
C GLU A 159 -5.51 -3.41 -14.91
N ILE A 160 -6.02 -4.52 -14.36
CA ILE A 160 -5.87 -5.84 -14.95
C ILE A 160 -7.05 -6.20 -15.85
N SER A 161 -8.29 -5.85 -15.45
CA SER A 161 -9.51 -6.31 -16.12
C SER A 161 -10.24 -5.22 -16.90
N TYR A 162 -9.90 -3.93 -16.69
CA TYR A 162 -10.62 -2.76 -17.20
C TYR A 162 -12.07 -2.62 -16.68
N ILE A 163 -12.43 -3.40 -15.67
CA ILE A 163 -13.70 -3.32 -14.96
C ILE A 163 -13.69 -2.07 -14.05
N HIS A 164 -14.81 -1.37 -13.98
CA HIS A 164 -14.96 -0.26 -13.05
C HIS A 164 -14.96 -0.76 -11.61
N ALA A 165 -14.11 -0.18 -10.77
CA ALA A 165 -14.03 -0.54 -9.37
C ALA A 165 -13.69 0.68 -8.52
N GLU A 166 -14.38 0.86 -7.40
CA GLU A 166 -14.14 1.95 -6.46
C GLU A 166 -13.91 1.45 -5.05
N GLY A 167 -12.97 2.10 -4.35
CA GLY A 167 -12.73 1.87 -2.94
C GLY A 167 -13.41 2.94 -2.08
N TYR A 168 -14.19 2.52 -1.09
CA TYR A 168 -14.86 3.43 -0.16
C TYR A 168 -14.54 3.10 1.30
N PRO A 169 -14.45 4.12 2.16
CA PRO A 169 -14.42 3.87 3.60
C PRO A 169 -15.79 3.36 4.03
N ALA A 170 -15.83 2.15 4.62
CA ALA A 170 -17.08 1.49 4.96
C ALA A 170 -18.00 2.31 5.87
N GLY A 171 -17.43 3.18 6.72
CA GLY A 171 -18.20 4.10 7.58
C GLY A 171 -18.97 5.17 6.81
N GLU A 172 -18.53 5.51 5.59
CA GLU A 172 -19.12 6.57 4.77
C GLU A 172 -20.22 6.07 3.80
N MET A 173 -20.49 4.76 3.78
CA MET A 173 -21.48 4.17 2.86
C MET A 173 -22.85 4.82 2.96
N LYS A 174 -23.29 5.17 4.19
CA LYS A 174 -24.59 5.79 4.44
C LYS A 174 -24.71 7.23 3.94
N HIS A 175 -23.61 7.86 3.55
CA HIS A 175 -23.56 9.25 3.07
C HIS A 175 -23.67 9.38 1.55
N GLY A 176 -24.18 8.36 0.87
CA GLY A 176 -24.44 8.36 -0.56
C GLY A 176 -24.15 7.06 -1.28
N PRO A 177 -22.94 6.47 -1.16
CA PRO A 177 -22.54 5.30 -1.95
C PRO A 177 -23.45 4.08 -1.81
N ILE A 178 -24.16 3.93 -0.69
CA ILE A 178 -25.16 2.86 -0.50
C ILE A 178 -26.26 2.87 -1.59
N ALA A 179 -26.51 3.99 -2.22
CA ALA A 179 -27.50 4.11 -3.31
C ALA A 179 -27.07 3.38 -4.60
N LEU A 180 -25.78 3.04 -4.73
CA LEU A 180 -25.25 2.30 -5.87
C LEU A 180 -25.40 0.78 -5.73
N ILE A 181 -25.77 0.28 -4.54
CA ILE A 181 -25.82 -1.15 -4.26
C ILE A 181 -27.16 -1.72 -4.71
N ASP A 182 -27.08 -2.63 -5.67
CA ASP A 182 -28.18 -3.46 -6.15
C ASP A 182 -27.68 -4.90 -6.38
N GLU A 183 -28.50 -5.74 -7.02
CA GLU A 183 -28.16 -7.12 -7.33
C GLU A 183 -27.03 -7.28 -8.37
N ASN A 184 -26.63 -6.20 -9.04
CA ASN A 184 -25.58 -6.21 -10.07
C ASN A 184 -24.27 -5.57 -9.58
N MET A 185 -24.23 -5.11 -8.32
CA MET A 185 -23.05 -4.45 -7.73
C MET A 185 -22.40 -5.36 -6.67
N PRO A 186 -21.44 -6.21 -7.03
CA PRO A 186 -20.64 -6.94 -6.05
C PRO A 186 -19.89 -6.00 -5.09
N VAL A 187 -19.95 -6.34 -3.81
CA VAL A 187 -19.25 -5.60 -2.76
C VAL A 187 -18.23 -6.50 -2.11
N LEU A 188 -16.96 -6.11 -2.18
CA LEU A 188 -15.87 -6.76 -1.48
C LEU A 188 -15.52 -5.97 -0.22
N ALA A 189 -15.76 -6.55 0.95
CA ALA A 189 -15.45 -5.92 2.23
C ALA A 189 -14.23 -6.56 2.90
N ILE A 190 -13.26 -5.73 3.31
CA ILE A 190 -12.12 -6.17 4.11
C ILE A 190 -12.50 -6.03 5.57
N ALA A 191 -12.82 -7.17 6.21
CA ALA A 191 -13.23 -7.25 7.60
C ALA A 191 -12.28 -8.16 8.38
N LEU A 192 -11.28 -7.56 9.01
CA LEU A 192 -10.34 -8.27 9.88
C LEU A 192 -10.93 -8.39 11.29
N GLN A 193 -10.56 -9.46 11.99
CA GLN A 193 -10.95 -9.66 13.39
C GLN A 193 -10.09 -8.77 14.31
N ASP A 194 -10.41 -7.48 14.30
CA ASP A 194 -9.78 -6.43 15.10
C ASP A 194 -10.83 -5.65 15.89
N ASP A 195 -10.43 -4.59 16.58
CA ASP A 195 -11.32 -3.73 17.39
C ASP A 195 -12.44 -3.05 16.58
N LEU A 196 -12.38 -3.08 15.26
CA LEU A 196 -13.37 -2.49 14.36
C LEU A 196 -14.34 -3.50 13.77
N TYR A 197 -14.11 -4.81 14.01
CA TYR A 197 -14.90 -5.90 13.41
C TYR A 197 -16.39 -5.82 13.79
N GLU A 198 -16.68 -5.50 15.05
CA GLU A 198 -18.05 -5.43 15.59
C GLU A 198 -18.75 -4.09 15.27
N LYS A 199 -18.09 -3.16 14.62
CA LYS A 199 -18.59 -1.81 14.30
C LYS A 199 -19.02 -1.69 12.84
#